data_61a880e3a22cef2d511baa2e75ecb2ab
#
_entry.id   61a880e3a22cef2d511baa2e75ecb2ab
#
_cell.length_a   1.000
_cell.length_b   1.000
_cell.length_c   1.000
_cell.angle_alpha   90.00
_cell.angle_beta   90.00
_cell.angle_gamma   90.00
#
_symmetry.space_group_name_H-M   'P 1'
#
loop_
_entity.id
_entity.type
_entity.pdbx_description
1 polymer ?
#
loop_
_entity_poly.entity_id
_entity_poly.type
_entity_poly.pdbx_seq_one_letter_code
_entity_poly.pdbx_strand_id
1 'polypeptide(L)'
;MTYKKSNWLIATLLGITIYSGWAQTGLYTSVPEGGEILFDGTRQMLDEKWIYWDGPRLAAQLPIKWKIQADPAGLGTVVNTFDSAAANGLYGAADIVTKKKFRDFRLHVEFYIQNKGGNSGVYLQNRYEIQVLDGDATTHGMAAIINEKSAPYSLYNGLKTWNAYDIIFRAARFDKSGKLIEKALMTMYFNGVKIYSNEHISKVWGGPNSGIDGGNDNGNGITDQPGGIKLQSEGHQVLYRNIWVKELELTSSNTDI
;
A
#
# COMPACT_ATOMS: atom_id res chain seq x y z
N MET A 1 -50.23 -54.37 -16.94
CA MET A 1 -49.41 -53.30 -17.52
C MET A 1 -48.78 -52.57 -16.35
N THR A 2 -47.51 -52.88 -16.06
CA THR A 2 -46.77 -52.33 -14.90
C THR A 2 -45.76 -51.33 -15.39
N TYR A 3 -45.92 -50.04 -15.07
CA TYR A 3 -44.99 -48.96 -15.40
C TYR A 3 -43.81 -48.98 -14.44
N LYS A 4 -42.61 -49.22 -14.93
CA LYS A 4 -41.34 -49.01 -14.21
C LYS A 4 -40.98 -47.54 -14.23
N LYS A 5 -40.90 -46.89 -13.05
CA LYS A 5 -40.31 -45.56 -12.87
C LYS A 5 -38.79 -45.69 -12.88
N SER A 6 -38.15 -45.05 -13.83
CA SER A 6 -36.71 -44.90 -13.92
C SER A 6 -36.28 -43.67 -13.12
N ASN A 7 -35.54 -43.87 -12.03
CA ASN A 7 -34.91 -42.80 -11.26
C ASN A 7 -33.59 -42.38 -11.91
N TRP A 8 -33.54 -41.19 -12.45
CA TRP A 8 -32.30 -40.55 -12.88
C TRP A 8 -31.70 -39.82 -11.68
N LEU A 9 -30.55 -40.30 -11.18
CA LEU A 9 -29.70 -39.56 -10.26
C LEU A 9 -28.91 -38.53 -11.08
N ILE A 10 -29.23 -37.25 -10.85
CA ILE A 10 -28.41 -36.14 -11.34
C ILE A 10 -27.28 -35.96 -10.34
N ALA A 11 -26.09 -36.39 -10.69
CA ALA A 11 -24.85 -36.08 -9.95
C ALA A 11 -24.43 -34.65 -10.28
N THR A 12 -24.67 -33.73 -9.37
CA THR A 12 -24.14 -32.37 -9.46
C THR A 12 -22.66 -32.42 -9.10
N LEU A 13 -21.78 -32.36 -10.11
CA LEU A 13 -20.36 -32.11 -9.87
C LEU A 13 -20.21 -30.65 -9.38
N LEU A 14 -19.95 -30.46 -8.10
CA LEU A 14 -19.40 -29.23 -7.59
C LEU A 14 -17.94 -29.14 -8.07
N GLY A 15 -17.72 -28.34 -9.11
CA GLY A 15 -16.38 -27.95 -9.53
C GLY A 15 -15.75 -27.09 -8.47
N ILE A 16 -14.82 -27.65 -7.70
CA ILE A 16 -13.92 -26.87 -6.82
C ILE A 16 -12.93 -26.17 -7.76
N THR A 17 -13.21 -24.91 -8.08
CA THR A 17 -12.22 -24.02 -8.69
C THR A 17 -11.17 -23.70 -7.62
N ILE A 18 -10.02 -24.34 -7.69
CA ILE A 18 -8.84 -23.95 -6.93
C ILE A 18 -8.35 -22.64 -7.55
N TYR A 19 -8.78 -21.52 -7.00
CA TYR A 19 -8.16 -20.23 -7.30
C TYR A 19 -6.74 -20.26 -6.72
N SER A 20 -5.74 -20.22 -7.59
CA SER A 20 -4.37 -19.92 -7.19
C SER A 20 -4.37 -18.54 -6.52
N GLY A 21 -4.04 -18.47 -5.23
CA GLY A 21 -4.19 -17.29 -4.37
C GLY A 21 -3.34 -16.06 -4.73
N TRP A 22 -2.85 -15.99 -5.96
CA TRP A 22 -2.04 -14.91 -6.51
C TRP A 22 -2.80 -13.99 -7.50
N ALA A 23 -3.97 -14.40 -7.95
CA ALA A 23 -4.64 -13.79 -9.11
C ALA A 23 -5.59 -12.63 -8.78
N GLN A 24 -5.95 -12.41 -7.52
CA GLN A 24 -6.91 -11.35 -7.18
C GLN A 24 -6.18 -10.03 -6.91
N THR A 25 -6.56 -8.97 -7.63
CA THR A 25 -6.11 -7.58 -7.47
C THR A 25 -7.30 -6.63 -7.53
N GLY A 26 -7.17 -5.42 -6.97
CA GLY A 26 -8.24 -4.44 -6.93
C GLY A 26 -9.03 -4.43 -5.63
N LEU A 27 -10.18 -3.77 -5.63
CA LEU A 27 -11.00 -3.62 -4.42
C LEU A 27 -11.45 -4.97 -3.85
N TYR A 28 -11.53 -5.03 -2.53
CA TYR A 28 -11.96 -6.21 -1.76
C TYR A 28 -11.06 -7.45 -1.92
N THR A 29 -9.81 -7.24 -2.32
CA THR A 29 -8.85 -8.33 -2.38
C THR A 29 -8.63 -8.92 -0.99
N SER A 30 -8.90 -10.21 -0.84
CA SER A 30 -8.73 -10.90 0.43
C SER A 30 -7.26 -11.17 0.73
N VAL A 31 -6.96 -11.27 2.02
CA VAL A 31 -5.62 -11.63 2.50
C VAL A 31 -5.25 -13.02 1.99
N PRO A 32 -4.14 -13.20 1.27
CA PRO A 32 -3.70 -14.49 0.80
C PRO A 32 -3.16 -15.34 1.96
N GLU A 33 -3.07 -16.65 1.75
CA GLU A 33 -2.41 -17.54 2.70
C GLU A 33 -1.00 -17.05 3.06
N GLY A 34 -0.70 -17.00 4.36
CA GLY A 34 0.55 -16.46 4.90
C GLY A 34 0.64 -14.91 4.85
N GLY A 35 -0.43 -14.23 4.49
CA GLY A 35 -0.53 -12.78 4.60
C GLY A 35 -0.83 -12.32 6.03
N GLU A 36 -0.41 -11.12 6.35
CA GLU A 36 -0.62 -10.44 7.64
C GLU A 36 -1.53 -9.23 7.44
N ILE A 37 -2.62 -9.14 8.23
CA ILE A 37 -3.48 -7.96 8.26
C ILE A 37 -2.76 -6.86 9.03
N LEU A 38 -2.59 -5.70 8.40
CA LEU A 38 -2.01 -4.52 9.01
C LEU A 38 -3.07 -3.56 9.57
N PHE A 39 -4.29 -3.59 9.00
CA PHE A 39 -5.42 -2.82 9.51
C PHE A 39 -6.76 -3.48 9.13
N ASP A 40 -7.57 -3.77 10.14
CA ASP A 40 -8.86 -4.45 10.04
C ASP A 40 -10.06 -3.51 10.33
N GLY A 41 -9.81 -2.22 10.50
CA GLY A 41 -10.83 -1.23 10.87
C GLY A 41 -10.86 -0.92 12.37
N THR A 42 -10.11 -1.64 13.22
CA THR A 42 -10.14 -1.45 14.67
C THR A 42 -9.06 -0.51 15.18
N ARG A 43 -9.38 0.20 16.27
CA ARG A 43 -8.40 1.00 17.00
C ARG A 43 -7.30 0.13 17.60
N GLN A 44 -7.67 -1.05 18.07
CA GLN A 44 -6.73 -2.01 18.64
C GLN A 44 -5.63 -2.38 17.63
N MET A 45 -5.99 -2.75 16.41
CA MET A 45 -5.00 -3.11 15.39
C MET A 45 -4.16 -1.91 14.95
N LEU A 46 -4.76 -0.71 14.84
CA LEU A 46 -4.01 0.51 14.57
C LEU A 46 -2.90 0.71 15.61
N ASP A 47 -3.22 0.63 16.90
CA ASP A 47 -2.25 0.81 17.98
C ASP A 47 -1.26 -0.35 18.09
N GLU A 48 -1.68 -1.58 17.75
CA GLU A 48 -0.82 -2.76 17.78
C GLU A 48 0.23 -2.73 16.66
N LYS A 49 -0.17 -2.44 15.43
CA LYS A 49 0.67 -2.57 14.24
C LYS A 49 1.43 -1.32 13.85
N TRP A 50 0.97 -0.13 14.24
CA TRP A 50 1.48 1.14 13.79
C TRP A 50 2.00 2.01 14.92
N ILE A 51 2.90 2.95 14.58
CA ILE A 51 3.36 4.06 15.42
C ILE A 51 3.45 5.32 14.54
N TYR A 52 3.53 6.51 15.14
CA TYR A 52 3.96 7.67 14.41
C TYR A 52 5.37 7.48 13.87
N TRP A 53 5.60 7.91 12.64
CA TRP A 53 6.92 7.90 12.05
C TRP A 53 7.88 8.80 12.84
N ASP A 54 9.05 8.28 13.17
CA ASP A 54 10.12 9.00 13.85
C ASP A 54 10.94 9.82 12.85
N GLY A 55 10.25 10.72 12.14
CA GLY A 55 10.86 11.68 11.24
C GLY A 55 11.35 12.92 11.98
N PRO A 56 11.74 13.96 11.24
CA PRO A 56 12.36 15.16 11.83
C PRO A 56 11.46 15.94 12.81
N ARG A 57 10.17 15.66 12.85
CA ARG A 57 9.20 16.34 13.73
C ARG A 57 8.65 15.47 14.86
N LEU A 58 9.21 14.33 15.05
CA LEU A 58 9.13 13.40 16.19
C LEU A 58 7.80 13.36 16.96
N ALA A 59 6.89 12.52 16.54
CA ALA A 59 5.70 12.17 17.31
C ALA A 59 5.65 10.67 17.71
N ALA A 60 6.71 9.90 17.44
CA ALA A 60 6.72 8.45 17.58
C ALA A 60 6.40 7.91 18.98
N GLN A 61 6.60 8.73 20.01
CA GLN A 61 6.29 8.39 21.40
C GLN A 61 4.83 8.70 21.78
N LEU A 62 4.07 9.33 20.90
CA LEU A 62 2.69 9.74 21.18
C LEU A 62 1.70 8.71 20.63
N PRO A 63 0.54 8.54 21.28
CA PRO A 63 -0.56 7.76 20.69
C PRO A 63 -1.01 8.35 19.34
N ILE A 64 -1.26 7.49 18.37
CA ILE A 64 -1.75 7.90 17.05
C ILE A 64 -3.11 8.59 17.21
N LYS A 65 -3.24 9.81 16.68
CA LYS A 65 -4.46 10.62 16.73
C LYS A 65 -5.40 10.38 15.55
N TRP A 66 -4.97 9.63 14.55
CA TRP A 66 -5.85 9.25 13.44
C TRP A 66 -7.11 8.59 13.95
N LYS A 67 -8.25 8.96 13.41
CA LYS A 67 -9.56 8.55 13.93
C LYS A 67 -10.09 7.32 13.18
N ILE A 68 -10.67 6.41 13.94
CA ILE A 68 -11.51 5.35 13.38
C ILE A 68 -12.91 5.93 13.20
N GLN A 69 -13.49 5.73 12.04
CA GLN A 69 -14.85 6.19 11.69
C GLN A 69 -15.59 5.14 10.86
N ALA A 70 -16.91 5.30 10.71
CA ALA A 70 -17.69 4.45 9.83
C ALA A 70 -17.21 4.55 8.38
N ASP A 71 -17.18 3.41 7.69
CA ASP A 71 -16.89 3.36 6.25
C ASP A 71 -18.03 4.06 5.48
N PRO A 72 -17.73 5.03 4.61
CA PRO A 72 -18.74 5.67 3.76
C PRO A 72 -19.51 4.71 2.86
N ALA A 73 -18.94 3.54 2.54
CA ALA A 73 -19.60 2.47 1.79
C ALA A 73 -20.41 1.51 2.67
N GLY A 74 -20.46 1.73 4.00
CA GLY A 74 -21.25 0.91 4.93
C GLY A 74 -20.60 -0.43 5.29
N LEU A 75 -19.32 -0.64 5.01
CA LEU A 75 -18.62 -1.92 5.19
C LEU A 75 -17.74 -1.95 6.45
N GLY A 76 -18.24 -1.49 7.59
CA GLY A 76 -17.50 -1.49 8.85
C GLY A 76 -16.84 -0.17 9.17
N THR A 77 -15.59 -0.18 9.60
CA THR A 77 -14.84 0.99 10.03
C THR A 77 -13.52 1.15 9.28
N VAL A 78 -13.07 2.40 9.18
CA VAL A 78 -11.89 2.81 8.44
C VAL A 78 -11.08 3.80 9.26
N VAL A 79 -9.80 3.99 8.93
CA VAL A 79 -8.96 5.01 9.54
C VAL A 79 -8.91 6.26 8.67
N ASN A 80 -9.01 7.43 9.30
CA ASN A 80 -8.90 8.75 8.66
C ASN A 80 -7.53 9.35 8.99
N THR A 81 -6.78 9.74 7.96
CA THR A 81 -5.42 10.28 8.08
C THR A 81 -5.35 11.67 8.70
N PHE A 82 -6.49 12.37 8.83
CA PHE A 82 -6.49 13.73 9.31
C PHE A 82 -5.92 13.85 10.73
N ASP A 83 -4.83 14.60 10.85
CA ASP A 83 -4.25 15.04 12.11
C ASP A 83 -3.97 16.53 12.01
N SER A 84 -4.37 17.27 13.06
CA SER A 84 -4.20 18.73 13.10
C SER A 84 -2.74 19.17 13.07
N ALA A 85 -1.81 18.34 13.49
CA ALA A 85 -0.38 18.64 13.42
C ALA A 85 0.08 18.76 11.95
N ALA A 86 -0.38 17.84 11.07
CA ALA A 86 -0.06 17.89 9.65
C ALA A 86 -0.82 18.99 8.92
N ALA A 87 -2.05 19.32 9.34
CA ALA A 87 -2.87 20.36 8.74
C ALA A 87 -2.24 21.77 8.77
N ASN A 88 -1.24 21.99 9.61
CA ASN A 88 -0.49 23.25 9.69
C ASN A 88 0.77 23.26 8.78
N GLY A 89 0.85 22.38 7.77
CA GLY A 89 1.98 22.30 6.87
C GLY A 89 3.24 21.67 7.46
N LEU A 90 3.09 20.88 8.51
CA LEU A 90 4.17 20.15 9.15
C LEU A 90 4.27 18.75 8.52
N TYR A 91 4.82 18.67 7.33
CA TYR A 91 5.03 17.39 6.64
C TYR A 91 5.76 16.38 7.53
N GLY A 92 5.30 15.14 7.48
CA GLY A 92 5.84 14.05 8.30
C GLY A 92 5.49 14.09 9.78
N ALA A 93 4.83 15.16 10.26
CA ALA A 93 4.52 15.31 11.69
C ALA A 93 3.48 14.31 12.20
N ALA A 94 2.68 13.74 11.31
CA ALA A 94 1.59 12.84 11.64
C ALA A 94 1.54 11.58 10.77
N ASP A 95 2.58 11.32 9.99
CA ASP A 95 2.73 10.07 9.26
C ASP A 95 2.82 8.90 10.22
N ILE A 96 2.22 7.78 9.85
CA ILE A 96 2.33 6.53 10.62
C ILE A 96 3.11 5.48 9.84
N VAL A 97 3.84 4.64 10.56
CA VAL A 97 4.64 3.56 9.96
C VAL A 97 4.42 2.26 10.72
N THR A 98 4.48 1.13 10.03
CA THR A 98 4.37 -0.17 10.68
C THR A 98 5.54 -0.42 11.62
N LYS A 99 5.27 -1.00 12.80
CA LYS A 99 6.30 -1.44 13.76
C LYS A 99 7.14 -2.57 13.18
N LYS A 100 6.50 -3.52 12.50
CA LYS A 100 7.19 -4.57 11.75
C LYS A 100 7.75 -4.01 10.45
N LYS A 101 8.92 -4.50 10.06
CA LYS A 101 9.65 -4.10 8.87
C LYS A 101 9.67 -5.25 7.86
N PHE A 102 9.60 -4.90 6.58
CA PHE A 102 9.51 -5.85 5.47
C PHE A 102 10.61 -5.54 4.45
N ARG A 103 11.16 -6.57 3.82
CA ARG A 103 12.17 -6.43 2.77
C ARG A 103 11.59 -6.55 1.38
N ASP A 104 11.11 -7.74 1.05
CA ASP A 104 10.39 -8.04 -0.18
C ASP A 104 8.97 -8.44 0.21
N PHE A 105 7.97 -7.89 -0.46
CA PHE A 105 6.60 -8.12 -0.04
C PHE A 105 5.58 -7.87 -1.15
N ARG A 106 4.40 -8.44 -0.97
CA ARG A 106 3.16 -7.98 -1.61
C ARG A 106 2.36 -7.17 -0.61
N LEU A 107 1.93 -5.98 -1.00
CA LEU A 107 1.11 -5.06 -0.21
C LEU A 107 -0.21 -4.82 -0.92
N HIS A 108 -1.29 -4.84 -0.18
CA HIS A 108 -2.60 -4.35 -0.61
C HIS A 108 -3.04 -3.21 0.28
N VAL A 109 -3.56 -2.15 -0.32
CA VAL A 109 -4.08 -0.97 0.39
C VAL A 109 -5.29 -0.43 -0.33
N GLU A 110 -6.42 -0.28 0.36
CA GLU A 110 -7.57 0.45 -0.15
C GLU A 110 -7.65 1.86 0.45
N PHE A 111 -7.91 2.85 -0.39
CA PHE A 111 -7.99 4.26 0.02
C PHE A 111 -9.19 4.98 -0.61
N TYR A 112 -9.61 6.07 0.06
CA TYR A 112 -10.76 6.88 -0.32
C TYR A 112 -10.47 8.34 -0.02
N ILE A 113 -10.52 9.21 -1.02
CA ILE A 113 -10.27 10.64 -0.86
C ILE A 113 -11.61 11.36 -0.66
N GLN A 114 -11.76 12.05 0.47
CA GLN A 114 -13.03 12.68 0.82
C GLN A 114 -13.24 14.03 0.14
N ASN A 115 -12.18 14.80 -0.05
CA ASN A 115 -12.26 16.18 -0.51
C ASN A 115 -11.33 16.43 -1.71
N LYS A 116 -11.71 17.36 -2.57
CA LYS A 116 -10.90 17.80 -3.71
C LYS A 116 -9.50 18.21 -3.27
N GLY A 117 -8.50 17.78 -4.01
CA GLY A 117 -7.09 18.01 -3.70
C GLY A 117 -6.58 17.22 -2.49
N GLY A 118 -7.35 16.24 -2.01
CA GLY A 118 -6.92 15.40 -0.90
C GLY A 118 -5.64 14.64 -1.24
N ASN A 119 -4.67 14.67 -0.30
CA ASN A 119 -3.31 14.19 -0.48
C ASN A 119 -2.89 13.26 0.67
N SER A 120 -2.22 12.20 0.30
CA SER A 120 -1.58 11.20 1.15
C SER A 120 -0.55 10.43 0.31
N GLY A 121 0.17 9.50 0.92
CA GLY A 121 1.13 8.64 0.22
C GLY A 121 1.25 7.28 0.89
N VAL A 122 1.54 6.27 0.10
CA VAL A 122 1.90 4.93 0.55
C VAL A 122 3.39 4.73 0.30
N TYR A 123 4.17 4.58 1.37
CA TYR A 123 5.62 4.44 1.27
C TYR A 123 6.05 3.00 1.44
N LEU A 124 6.73 2.49 0.43
CA LEU A 124 7.34 1.16 0.44
C LEU A 124 8.68 1.23 1.14
N GLN A 125 8.92 0.30 2.07
CA GLN A 125 10.16 0.23 2.86
C GLN A 125 10.48 1.56 3.59
N ASN A 126 9.45 2.38 3.86
CA ASN A 126 9.57 3.75 4.41
C ASN A 126 10.51 4.66 3.58
N ARG A 127 10.60 4.46 2.26
CA ARG A 127 11.52 5.17 1.37
C ARG A 127 10.88 5.64 0.07
N TYR A 128 10.13 4.78 -0.59
CA TYR A 128 9.63 5.01 -1.95
C TYR A 128 8.15 5.31 -1.89
N GLU A 129 7.76 6.49 -2.32
CA GLU A 129 6.37 6.95 -2.26
C GLU A 129 5.60 6.60 -3.51
N ILE A 130 4.44 5.97 -3.31
CA ILE A 130 3.38 5.85 -4.29
C ILE A 130 2.28 6.83 -3.90
N GLN A 131 2.04 7.80 -4.76
CA GLN A 131 1.17 8.94 -4.49
C GLN A 131 -0.30 8.55 -4.37
N VAL A 132 -0.99 9.18 -3.41
CA VAL A 132 -2.44 9.17 -3.27
C VAL A 132 -2.92 10.62 -3.32
N LEU A 133 -3.30 11.11 -4.50
CA LEU A 133 -3.64 12.51 -4.72
C LEU A 133 -4.86 12.66 -5.63
N ASP A 134 -5.87 13.40 -5.19
CA ASP A 134 -6.89 13.91 -6.09
C ASP A 134 -6.31 15.10 -6.89
N GLY A 135 -5.63 14.81 -7.97
CA GLY A 135 -4.85 15.77 -8.74
C GLY A 135 -4.87 15.47 -10.23
N ASP A 136 -3.76 15.02 -10.77
CA ASP A 136 -3.53 14.88 -12.22
C ASP A 136 -2.76 13.60 -12.58
N ALA A 137 -2.26 13.52 -13.82
CA ALA A 137 -1.47 12.43 -14.36
C ALA A 137 0.04 12.77 -14.46
N THR A 138 0.52 13.71 -13.67
CA THR A 138 1.96 14.03 -13.62
C THR A 138 2.74 13.05 -12.79
N THR A 139 4.06 13.24 -12.68
CA THR A 139 4.91 12.45 -11.76
C THR A 139 4.67 12.75 -10.27
N HIS A 140 3.75 13.69 -9.96
CA HIS A 140 3.22 13.97 -8.63
C HIS A 140 1.75 13.57 -8.49
N GLY A 141 1.13 13.06 -9.55
CA GLY A 141 -0.29 12.74 -9.60
C GLY A 141 -0.62 11.39 -8.96
N MET A 142 -1.89 11.04 -9.06
CA MET A 142 -2.43 9.79 -8.53
C MET A 142 -1.65 8.56 -9.03
N ALA A 143 -1.29 7.67 -8.11
CA ALA A 143 -0.56 6.43 -8.36
C ALA A 143 0.86 6.62 -8.98
N ALA A 144 1.38 7.83 -9.03
CA ALA A 144 2.74 8.09 -9.48
C ALA A 144 3.78 7.47 -8.54
N ILE A 145 4.87 6.99 -9.10
CA ILE A 145 6.13 6.87 -8.37
C ILE A 145 6.70 8.30 -8.30
N ILE A 146 6.66 8.89 -7.12
CA ILE A 146 6.93 10.34 -6.95
C ILE A 146 8.22 10.77 -7.65
N ASN A 147 8.09 11.78 -8.54
CA ASN A 147 9.16 12.37 -9.32
C ASN A 147 9.92 11.41 -10.24
N GLU A 148 9.45 10.18 -10.40
CA GLU A 148 10.05 9.21 -11.31
C GLU A 148 9.13 8.87 -12.48
N LYS A 149 7.88 8.48 -12.19
CA LYS A 149 6.98 7.98 -13.23
C LYS A 149 5.53 8.29 -12.93
N SER A 150 4.83 8.86 -13.90
CA SER A 150 3.38 9.09 -13.82
C SER A 150 2.58 7.81 -14.10
N ALA A 151 1.34 7.78 -13.62
CA ALA A 151 0.39 6.70 -13.85
C ALA A 151 -0.80 7.18 -14.70
N PRO A 152 -1.57 6.26 -15.33
CA PRO A 152 -2.82 6.59 -16.01
C PRO A 152 -3.88 7.10 -15.03
N TYR A 153 -4.15 8.40 -15.03
CA TYR A 153 -5.15 9.02 -14.14
C TYR A 153 -6.57 8.52 -14.40
N SER A 154 -6.86 8.07 -15.61
CA SER A 154 -8.16 7.48 -15.98
C SER A 154 -8.57 6.25 -15.17
N LEU A 155 -7.63 5.63 -14.46
CA LEU A 155 -7.91 4.50 -13.57
C LEU A 155 -8.36 4.93 -12.17
N TYR A 156 -8.26 6.21 -11.83
CA TYR A 156 -8.77 6.76 -10.59
C TYR A 156 -10.30 6.82 -10.62
N ASN A 157 -10.94 6.15 -9.68
CA ASN A 157 -12.40 6.08 -9.59
C ASN A 157 -13.06 7.41 -9.15
N GLY A 158 -12.25 8.43 -8.86
CA GLY A 158 -12.71 9.74 -8.44
C GLY A 158 -12.87 9.91 -6.93
N LEU A 159 -13.24 11.14 -6.55
CA LEU A 159 -13.54 11.51 -5.16
C LEU A 159 -14.69 10.67 -4.60
N LYS A 160 -14.63 10.43 -3.30
CA LYS A 160 -15.68 9.72 -2.56
C LYS A 160 -15.96 8.33 -3.12
N THR A 161 -14.91 7.70 -3.66
CA THR A 161 -14.95 6.34 -4.19
C THR A 161 -13.70 5.59 -3.73
N TRP A 162 -13.85 4.33 -3.37
CA TRP A 162 -12.74 3.46 -2.99
C TRP A 162 -11.85 3.15 -4.19
N ASN A 163 -10.56 3.16 -3.95
CA ASN A 163 -9.51 2.78 -4.88
C ASN A 163 -8.57 1.79 -4.19
N ALA A 164 -7.81 1.01 -4.96
CA ALA A 164 -6.91 0.01 -4.42
C ALA A 164 -5.56 0.01 -5.13
N TYR A 165 -4.51 -0.13 -4.34
CA TYR A 165 -3.17 -0.49 -4.81
C TYR A 165 -2.85 -1.92 -4.40
N ASP A 166 -2.39 -2.72 -5.36
CA ASP A 166 -1.73 -4.01 -5.14
C ASP A 166 -0.30 -3.90 -5.65
N ILE A 167 0.66 -4.05 -4.76
CA ILE A 167 2.07 -3.76 -5.04
C ILE A 167 2.91 -4.97 -4.67
N ILE A 168 3.71 -5.46 -5.61
CA ILE A 168 4.77 -6.44 -5.37
C ILE A 168 6.08 -5.66 -5.40
N PHE A 169 6.76 -5.62 -4.27
CA PHE A 169 7.97 -4.84 -4.05
C PHE A 169 9.15 -5.75 -3.72
N ARG A 170 10.29 -5.47 -4.35
CA ARG A 170 11.59 -6.08 -4.08
C ARG A 170 12.59 -4.99 -3.72
N ALA A 171 13.18 -5.07 -2.54
CA ALA A 171 14.21 -4.13 -2.09
C ALA A 171 15.43 -4.14 -3.04
N ALA A 172 16.21 -3.08 -3.01
CA ALA A 172 17.49 -3.02 -3.71
C ALA A 172 18.40 -4.18 -3.31
N ARG A 173 19.37 -4.50 -4.15
CA ARG A 173 20.35 -5.55 -3.87
C ARG A 173 21.77 -4.97 -3.93
N PHE A 174 22.60 -5.46 -3.03
CA PHE A 174 23.99 -5.07 -2.88
C PHE A 174 24.87 -6.32 -2.92
N ASP A 175 26.07 -6.17 -3.41
CA ASP A 175 27.09 -7.20 -3.34
C ASP A 175 27.75 -7.26 -1.94
N LYS A 176 28.67 -8.20 -1.75
CA LYS A 176 29.37 -8.40 -0.48
C LYS A 176 30.25 -7.21 -0.07
N SER A 177 30.60 -6.33 -1.02
CA SER A 177 31.36 -5.11 -0.76
C SER A 177 30.50 -3.91 -0.39
N GLY A 178 29.16 -4.07 -0.40
CA GLY A 178 28.20 -3.00 -0.15
C GLY A 178 27.92 -2.13 -1.38
N LYS A 179 28.34 -2.55 -2.58
CA LYS A 179 28.02 -1.85 -3.83
C LYS A 179 26.63 -2.21 -4.29
N LEU A 180 25.83 -1.20 -4.65
CA LEU A 180 24.51 -1.38 -5.27
C LEU A 180 24.65 -2.13 -6.60
N ILE A 181 24.02 -3.29 -6.73
CA ILE A 181 23.99 -4.11 -7.95
C ILE A 181 22.65 -4.04 -8.66
N GLU A 182 21.57 -3.76 -7.91
CA GLU A 182 20.24 -3.62 -8.48
C GLU A 182 19.40 -2.68 -7.62
N LYS A 183 18.72 -1.72 -8.25
CA LYS A 183 17.75 -0.84 -7.60
C LYS A 183 16.54 -1.61 -7.09
N ALA A 184 15.75 -1.00 -6.21
CA ALA A 184 14.45 -1.54 -5.85
C ALA A 184 13.56 -1.70 -7.09
N LEU A 185 12.72 -2.71 -7.07
CA LEU A 185 11.89 -3.14 -8.19
C LEU A 185 10.44 -3.27 -7.76
N MET A 186 9.51 -2.88 -8.62
CA MET A 186 8.10 -2.92 -8.29
C MET A 186 7.24 -3.34 -9.49
N THR A 187 6.25 -4.19 -9.24
CA THR A 187 5.07 -4.37 -10.09
C THR A 187 3.85 -3.88 -9.32
N MET A 188 3.01 -3.08 -9.97
CA MET A 188 1.85 -2.48 -9.31
C MET A 188 0.60 -2.57 -10.18
N TYR A 189 -0.51 -2.87 -9.50
CA TYR A 189 -1.86 -2.78 -10.03
C TYR A 189 -2.59 -1.63 -9.36
N PHE A 190 -3.27 -0.82 -10.15
CA PHE A 190 -4.18 0.22 -9.69
C PHE A 190 -5.60 -0.14 -10.10
N ASN A 191 -6.49 -0.31 -9.12
CA ASN A 191 -7.87 -0.76 -9.32
C ASN A 191 -7.96 -2.04 -10.18
N GLY A 192 -7.02 -2.99 -9.97
CA GLY A 192 -6.97 -4.26 -10.68
C GLY A 192 -6.27 -4.22 -12.04
N VAL A 193 -5.89 -3.05 -12.54
CA VAL A 193 -5.17 -2.88 -13.81
C VAL A 193 -3.68 -2.73 -13.56
N LYS A 194 -2.85 -3.58 -14.18
CA LYS A 194 -1.38 -3.47 -14.08
C LYS A 194 -0.90 -2.20 -14.75
N ILE A 195 -0.25 -1.31 -13.97
CA ILE A 195 0.29 -0.02 -14.46
C ILE A 195 1.81 0.04 -14.48
N TYR A 196 2.46 -0.74 -13.62
CA TYR A 196 3.92 -0.91 -13.61
C TYR A 196 4.24 -2.39 -13.62
N SER A 197 5.27 -2.79 -14.36
CA SER A 197 5.77 -4.15 -14.45
C SER A 197 7.29 -4.13 -14.39
N ASN A 198 7.87 -4.73 -13.34
CA ASN A 198 9.31 -4.74 -13.09
C ASN A 198 9.94 -3.33 -13.18
N GLU A 199 9.25 -2.33 -12.63
CA GLU A 199 9.72 -0.94 -12.66
C GLU A 199 10.81 -0.71 -11.62
N HIS A 200 11.96 -0.20 -12.04
CA HIS A 200 13.02 0.21 -11.13
C HIS A 200 12.68 1.55 -10.47
N ILE A 201 12.83 1.62 -9.15
CA ILE A 201 12.61 2.84 -8.38
C ILE A 201 13.87 3.21 -7.62
N SER A 202 14.15 4.51 -7.50
CA SER A 202 15.40 4.98 -6.92
C SER A 202 15.29 6.28 -6.12
N LYS A 203 14.22 7.05 -6.29
CA LYS A 203 14.07 8.30 -5.54
C LYS A 203 13.51 8.03 -4.16
N VAL A 204 14.32 8.30 -3.15
CA VAL A 204 13.98 8.09 -1.74
C VAL A 204 13.35 9.36 -1.17
N TRP A 205 12.09 9.26 -0.73
CA TRP A 205 11.32 10.37 -0.15
C TRP A 205 11.01 10.19 1.32
N GLY A 206 11.33 9.05 1.88
CA GLY A 206 11.12 8.70 3.27
C GLY A 206 12.34 8.01 3.88
N GLY A 207 12.22 7.65 5.14
CA GLY A 207 13.23 6.91 5.86
C GLY A 207 14.30 7.76 6.54
N PRO A 208 15.15 7.16 7.38
CA PRO A 208 16.06 7.87 8.26
C PRO A 208 17.19 8.62 7.55
N ASN A 209 17.53 8.21 6.32
CA ASN A 209 18.64 8.77 5.55
C ASN A 209 18.18 9.68 4.42
N SER A 210 16.91 10.00 4.34
CA SER A 210 16.33 10.78 3.24
C SER A 210 16.24 12.27 3.52
N GLY A 211 16.82 12.74 4.60
CA GLY A 211 16.74 14.13 5.01
C GLY A 211 15.37 14.52 5.58
N ILE A 212 15.08 15.80 5.62
CA ILE A 212 13.80 16.33 6.05
C ILE A 212 12.75 16.01 4.97
N ASP A 213 11.61 15.49 5.39
CA ASP A 213 10.47 15.19 4.51
C ASP A 213 10.77 14.20 3.38
N GLY A 214 11.82 13.41 3.56
CA GLY A 214 12.14 12.34 2.64
C GLY A 214 12.80 12.74 1.34
N GLY A 215 13.35 13.93 1.20
CA GLY A 215 13.99 14.39 -0.03
C GLY A 215 14.97 13.36 -0.61
N ASN A 216 15.07 13.34 -1.93
CA ASN A 216 16.00 12.49 -2.65
C ASN A 216 17.37 13.17 -2.77
N ASP A 217 18.34 12.69 -2.03
CA ASP A 217 19.71 13.16 -2.07
C ASP A 217 20.62 12.25 -2.92
N ASN A 218 20.30 12.09 -4.18
CA ASN A 218 21.04 11.27 -5.14
C ASN A 218 21.12 9.77 -4.79
N GLY A 219 20.06 9.26 -4.18
CA GLY A 219 19.92 7.84 -3.84
C GLY A 219 20.49 7.46 -2.48
N ASN A 220 20.91 8.41 -1.65
CA ASN A 220 21.15 8.13 -0.24
C ASN A 220 19.87 7.55 0.38
N GLY A 221 20.04 6.62 1.30
CA GLY A 221 18.93 5.89 1.88
C GLY A 221 18.43 4.68 1.10
N ILE A 222 18.97 4.41 -0.10
CA ILE A 222 18.74 3.12 -0.78
C ILE A 222 19.40 2.02 0.04
N THR A 223 18.64 0.96 0.32
CA THR A 223 19.09 -0.14 1.18
C THR A 223 18.41 -1.45 0.81
N ASP A 224 19.05 -2.56 1.16
CA ASP A 224 18.43 -3.89 1.14
C ASP A 224 17.83 -4.31 2.49
N GLN A 225 17.94 -3.45 3.50
CA GLN A 225 17.42 -3.74 4.83
C GLN A 225 15.90 -3.60 4.88
N PRO A 226 15.20 -4.41 5.68
CA PRO A 226 13.78 -4.26 5.88
C PRO A 226 13.40 -2.85 6.37
N GLY A 227 12.30 -2.31 5.85
CA GLY A 227 11.71 -1.05 6.29
C GLY A 227 10.20 -1.15 6.48
N GLY A 228 9.62 -0.20 7.17
CA GLY A 228 8.18 -0.18 7.43
C GLY A 228 7.35 0.20 6.19
N ILE A 229 6.08 -0.11 6.22
CA ILE A 229 5.08 0.50 5.35
C ILE A 229 4.68 1.80 6.03
N LYS A 230 4.77 2.94 5.33
CA LYS A 230 4.38 4.25 5.89
C LYS A 230 3.15 4.79 5.16
N LEU A 231 2.24 5.38 5.89
CA LEU A 231 1.11 6.14 5.36
C LEU A 231 1.27 7.60 5.76
N GLN A 232 1.10 8.49 4.78
CA GLN A 232 1.31 9.92 4.96
C GLN A 232 0.05 10.63 5.45
N SER A 233 0.23 11.66 6.29
CA SER A 233 -0.79 12.62 6.68
C SER A 233 -0.33 14.03 6.33
N GLU A 234 -0.97 14.62 5.33
CA GLU A 234 -0.72 16.01 4.91
C GLU A 234 -1.84 16.97 5.33
N GLY A 235 -2.56 16.64 6.41
CA GLY A 235 -3.69 17.44 6.88
C GLY A 235 -4.97 17.28 6.04
N HIS A 236 -5.00 16.32 5.17
CA HIS A 236 -6.14 15.99 4.32
C HIS A 236 -6.92 14.80 4.86
N GLN A 237 -8.20 14.71 4.49
CA GLN A 237 -9.04 13.59 4.89
C GLN A 237 -8.98 12.50 3.82
N VAL A 238 -8.01 11.60 3.96
CA VAL A 238 -7.92 10.36 3.20
C VAL A 238 -8.25 9.20 4.14
N LEU A 239 -9.07 8.28 3.69
CA LEU A 239 -9.44 7.10 4.47
C LEU A 239 -8.70 5.90 3.94
N TYR A 240 -8.34 4.99 4.86
CA TYR A 240 -7.73 3.71 4.54
C TYR A 240 -8.50 2.56 5.17
N ARG A 241 -8.54 1.43 4.46
CA ARG A 241 -9.07 0.14 4.94
C ARG A 241 -8.39 -1.03 4.23
N ASN A 242 -8.68 -2.25 4.65
CA ASN A 242 -8.22 -3.49 4.01
C ASN A 242 -6.72 -3.42 3.68
N ILE A 243 -5.90 -3.15 4.71
CA ILE A 243 -4.45 -3.08 4.53
C ILE A 243 -3.87 -4.41 4.99
N TRP A 244 -3.19 -5.10 4.07
CA TRP A 244 -2.47 -6.32 4.40
C TRP A 244 -1.17 -6.44 3.62
N VAL A 245 -0.25 -7.23 4.15
CA VAL A 245 1.05 -7.50 3.56
C VAL A 245 1.33 -9.01 3.58
N LYS A 246 2.01 -9.49 2.56
CA LYS A 246 2.60 -10.83 2.53
C LYS A 246 4.09 -10.69 2.25
N GLU A 247 4.92 -11.19 3.16
CA GLU A 247 6.36 -11.28 2.94
C GLU A 247 6.68 -12.24 1.79
N LEU A 248 7.66 -11.88 1.00
CA LEU A 248 8.13 -12.65 -0.15
C LEU A 248 9.63 -12.91 -0.04
N GLU A 249 10.07 -13.98 -0.67
CA GLU A 249 11.48 -14.29 -0.88
C GLU A 249 11.78 -14.21 -2.38
N LEU A 250 12.05 -13.01 -2.87
CA LEU A 250 12.31 -12.76 -4.30
C LEU A 250 13.81 -12.89 -4.59
N THR A 251 14.20 -14.01 -5.15
CA THR A 251 15.58 -14.32 -5.52
C THR A 251 15.96 -13.80 -6.91
N SER A 252 14.98 -13.62 -7.80
CA SER A 252 15.17 -13.11 -9.16
C SER A 252 14.80 -11.63 -9.28
N SER A 253 15.26 -10.97 -10.34
CA SER A 253 14.89 -9.60 -10.72
C SER A 253 13.51 -9.57 -11.38
N ASN A 254 12.51 -10.14 -10.68
CA ASN A 254 11.14 -10.22 -11.17
C ASN A 254 10.15 -10.00 -10.03
N THR A 255 9.28 -9.01 -10.20
CA THR A 255 8.13 -8.73 -9.34
C THR A 255 6.81 -8.95 -10.10
N ASP A 256 6.87 -9.30 -11.37
CA ASP A 256 5.69 -9.61 -12.19
C ASP A 256 5.37 -11.12 -12.10
N ILE A 257 4.81 -11.52 -10.93
CA ILE A 257 4.54 -12.90 -10.51
C ILE A 257 3.06 -13.11 -10.20
#